data_c520b2ebca95718ad318dc1ca27a18df
#
_entry.id   c520b2ebca95718ad318dc1ca27a18df
#
_cell.length_a   1.000
_cell.length_b   1.000
_cell.length_c   1.000
_cell.angle_alpha   90.00
_cell.angle_beta   90.00
_cell.angle_gamma   90.00
#
_symmetry.space_group_name_H-M   'P 1'
#
loop_
_entity.id
_entity.type
_entity.pdbx_description
1 polymer ?
#
loop_
_entity_poly.entity_id
_entity_poly.type
_entity_poly.pdbx_seq_one_letter_code
_entity_poly.pdbx_strand_id
1 'polypeptide(L)'
;MRKEHDFLGELEVADELYYGVQTIRALENFHITGKHLDQDFIKALAMVKKASALANMKTGRLNVSIGKAIVQAADEVIEGQFADQFPVDPIQGGAGTSVNMNMNEVLANRACEILGHPKGSYDIVSPNNHCNMAQSTNDAFPTAIKVCAIIKSKPLLDALQRLVDELEKKAEEYSEILKMGRTHLQDAVPITLGQEMGAYASGIRRGIKRIKSAVEGAHVINMGATAVGTGLNAEPNYIHDVAYELSEVVGEPFYTAENLIDATN
;
A
#
# COMPACT_ATOMS: atom_id res chain seq x y z
N MET A 1 -12.11 -27.39 -10.28
CA MET A 1 -10.99 -27.45 -9.29
C MET A 1 -9.70 -27.66 -10.05
N ARG A 2 -8.70 -26.81 -9.82
CA ARG A 2 -7.32 -26.99 -10.29
C ARG A 2 -6.40 -27.38 -9.13
N LYS A 3 -5.33 -28.10 -9.42
CA LYS A 3 -4.31 -28.42 -8.42
C LYS A 3 -3.19 -27.40 -8.51
N GLU A 4 -2.82 -26.82 -7.38
CA GLU A 4 -1.65 -25.97 -7.22
C GLU A 4 -0.73 -26.56 -6.16
N HIS A 5 0.56 -26.24 -6.22
CA HIS A 5 1.55 -26.76 -5.27
C HIS A 5 2.48 -25.64 -4.78
N ASP A 6 2.95 -25.81 -3.58
CA ASP A 6 4.07 -25.08 -2.98
C ASP A 6 5.05 -26.07 -2.31
N PHE A 7 5.98 -25.57 -1.50
CA PHE A 7 6.95 -26.42 -0.79
C PHE A 7 6.32 -27.34 0.28
N LEU A 8 5.07 -27.08 0.69
CA LEU A 8 4.35 -27.89 1.67
C LEU A 8 3.47 -28.96 1.03
N GLY A 9 3.33 -28.96 -0.29
CA GLY A 9 2.56 -29.95 -1.05
C GLY A 9 1.45 -29.36 -1.90
N GLU A 10 0.58 -30.25 -2.40
CA GLU A 10 -0.52 -29.88 -3.29
C GLU A 10 -1.79 -29.51 -2.52
N LEU A 11 -2.56 -28.56 -3.04
CA LEU A 11 -3.94 -28.26 -2.65
C LEU A 11 -4.84 -28.10 -3.87
N GLU A 12 -6.12 -28.40 -3.69
CA GLU A 12 -7.16 -28.09 -4.67
C GLU A 12 -7.67 -26.67 -4.50
N VAL A 13 -7.66 -25.92 -5.59
CA VAL A 13 -8.11 -24.52 -5.67
C VAL A 13 -9.30 -24.45 -6.62
N ALA A 14 -10.35 -23.73 -6.25
CA ALA A 14 -11.50 -23.54 -7.11
C ALA A 14 -11.12 -22.74 -8.38
N ASP A 15 -11.64 -23.13 -9.53
CA ASP A 15 -11.22 -22.58 -10.82
C ASP A 15 -11.57 -21.09 -10.99
N GLU A 16 -12.61 -20.61 -10.32
CA GLU A 16 -13.02 -19.21 -10.30
C GLU A 16 -12.05 -18.28 -9.55
N LEU A 17 -11.30 -18.80 -8.58
CA LEU A 17 -10.39 -18.02 -7.75
C LEU A 17 -9.12 -17.64 -8.51
N TYR A 18 -8.62 -16.41 -8.28
CA TYR A 18 -7.33 -15.94 -8.77
C TYR A 18 -6.22 -16.07 -7.74
N TYR A 19 -6.54 -16.14 -6.45
CA TYR A 19 -5.53 -16.51 -5.45
C TYR A 19 -5.28 -18.04 -5.47
N GLY A 20 -4.17 -18.45 -4.89
CA GLY A 20 -3.67 -19.82 -4.97
C GLY A 20 -3.44 -20.47 -3.62
N VAL A 21 -2.57 -21.48 -3.65
CA VAL A 21 -2.30 -22.38 -2.52
C VAL A 21 -1.78 -21.66 -1.27
N GLN A 22 -0.94 -20.63 -1.41
CA GLN A 22 -0.38 -19.93 -0.25
C GLN A 22 -1.44 -19.05 0.44
N THR A 23 -2.32 -18.43 -0.35
CA THR A 23 -3.46 -17.68 0.21
C THR A 23 -4.42 -18.61 0.94
N ILE A 24 -4.74 -19.80 0.39
CA ILE A 24 -5.59 -20.78 1.08
C ILE A 24 -4.99 -21.18 2.43
N ARG A 25 -3.69 -21.49 2.47
CA ARG A 25 -3.01 -21.81 3.74
C ARG A 25 -3.03 -20.64 4.72
N ALA A 26 -2.91 -19.41 4.24
CA ALA A 26 -3.02 -18.23 5.09
C ALA A 26 -4.42 -18.08 5.69
N LEU A 27 -5.46 -18.35 4.90
CA LEU A 27 -6.85 -18.34 5.36
C LEU A 27 -7.12 -19.43 6.40
N GLU A 28 -6.50 -20.59 6.26
CA GLU A 28 -6.61 -21.67 7.25
C GLU A 28 -5.89 -21.33 8.58
N ASN A 29 -4.80 -20.56 8.51
CA ASN A 29 -3.96 -20.25 9.68
C ASN A 29 -4.39 -18.99 10.45
N PHE A 30 -4.93 -17.97 9.77
CA PHE A 30 -5.12 -16.64 10.37
C PHE A 30 -6.60 -16.23 10.37
N HIS A 31 -7.32 -16.64 11.41
CA HIS A 31 -8.71 -16.26 11.71
C HIS A 31 -8.72 -15.28 12.90
N ILE A 32 -8.20 -14.07 12.72
CA ILE A 32 -7.96 -13.14 13.83
C ILE A 32 -9.08 -12.12 13.96
N THR A 33 -9.32 -11.31 12.92
CA THR A 33 -10.28 -10.21 12.97
C THR A 33 -11.54 -10.46 12.16
N GLY A 34 -11.49 -11.35 11.17
CA GLY A 34 -12.55 -11.57 10.18
C GLY A 34 -12.78 -10.37 9.25
N LYS A 35 -11.82 -9.43 9.19
CA LYS A 35 -11.85 -8.28 8.30
C LYS A 35 -10.96 -8.51 7.08
N HIS A 36 -11.20 -7.75 6.04
CA HIS A 36 -10.34 -7.68 4.86
C HIS A 36 -9.49 -6.42 4.89
N LEU A 37 -8.43 -6.40 4.08
CA LEU A 37 -7.60 -5.22 3.87
C LEU A 37 -8.38 -4.11 3.15
N ASP A 38 -8.00 -2.87 3.43
CA ASP A 38 -8.51 -1.69 2.73
C ASP A 38 -8.18 -1.78 1.23
N GLN A 39 -9.15 -1.49 0.36
CA GLN A 39 -8.98 -1.58 -1.08
C GLN A 39 -7.93 -0.60 -1.62
N ASP A 40 -7.74 0.56 -0.97
CA ASP A 40 -6.69 1.50 -1.37
C ASP A 40 -5.30 0.93 -1.06
N PHE A 41 -5.17 0.10 -0.01
CA PHE A 41 -3.93 -0.61 0.26
C PHE A 41 -3.65 -1.70 -0.80
N ILE A 42 -4.68 -2.46 -1.21
CA ILE A 42 -4.55 -3.46 -2.28
C ILE A 42 -4.09 -2.78 -3.58
N LYS A 43 -4.70 -1.64 -3.94
CA LYS A 43 -4.28 -0.84 -5.11
C LYS A 43 -2.84 -0.37 -4.98
N ALA A 44 -2.45 0.14 -3.81
CA ALA A 44 -1.07 0.57 -3.57
C ALA A 44 -0.06 -0.57 -3.71
N LEU A 45 -0.38 -1.76 -3.22
CA LEU A 45 0.48 -2.94 -3.39
C LEU A 45 0.56 -3.36 -4.87
N ALA A 46 -0.54 -3.30 -5.61
CA ALA A 46 -0.54 -3.57 -7.05
C ALA A 46 0.33 -2.54 -7.82
N MET A 47 0.31 -1.25 -7.43
CA MET A 47 1.20 -0.22 -7.99
C MET A 47 2.68 -0.55 -7.74
N VAL A 48 3.03 -1.03 -6.55
CA VAL A 48 4.39 -1.49 -6.23
C VAL A 48 4.78 -2.68 -7.11
N LYS A 49 3.89 -3.66 -7.30
CA LYS A 49 4.15 -4.82 -8.17
C LYS A 49 4.31 -4.41 -9.64
N LYS A 50 3.48 -3.49 -10.13
CA LYS A 50 3.59 -2.92 -11.48
C LYS A 50 4.95 -2.24 -11.67
N ALA A 51 5.36 -1.36 -10.77
CA ALA A 51 6.65 -0.68 -10.82
C ALA A 51 7.82 -1.67 -10.81
N SER A 52 7.75 -2.69 -9.97
CA SER A 52 8.76 -3.74 -9.89
C SER A 52 8.87 -4.55 -11.19
N ALA A 53 7.74 -4.88 -11.83
CA ALA A 53 7.72 -5.58 -13.11
C ALA A 53 8.36 -4.71 -14.22
N LEU A 54 8.04 -3.41 -14.27
CA LEU A 54 8.61 -2.44 -15.20
C LEU A 54 10.14 -2.36 -15.04
N ALA A 55 10.63 -2.20 -13.81
CA ALA A 55 12.05 -2.14 -13.50
C ALA A 55 12.77 -3.47 -13.88
N ASN A 56 12.19 -4.63 -13.56
CA ASN A 56 12.77 -5.92 -13.91
C ASN A 56 12.78 -6.21 -15.42
N MET A 57 11.84 -5.68 -16.19
CA MET A 57 11.91 -5.72 -17.66
C MET A 57 13.07 -4.89 -18.20
N LYS A 58 13.32 -3.69 -17.62
CA LYS A 58 14.45 -2.83 -18.02
C LYS A 58 15.80 -3.47 -17.74
N THR A 59 15.95 -4.21 -16.65
CA THR A 59 17.18 -4.96 -16.35
C THR A 59 17.39 -6.17 -17.27
N GLY A 60 16.37 -6.58 -18.02
CA GLY A 60 16.39 -7.78 -18.86
C GLY A 60 16.21 -9.10 -18.09
N ARG A 61 16.01 -9.05 -16.76
CA ARG A 61 15.76 -10.25 -15.94
C ARG A 61 14.35 -10.83 -16.12
N LEU A 62 13.35 -9.97 -16.27
CA LEU A 62 11.98 -10.38 -16.55
C LEU A 62 11.69 -10.37 -18.03
N ASN A 63 11.25 -11.49 -18.57
CA ASN A 63 10.83 -11.59 -19.98
C ASN A 63 9.74 -10.54 -20.26
N VAL A 64 9.89 -9.82 -21.38
CA VAL A 64 9.03 -8.68 -21.74
C VAL A 64 7.55 -9.10 -21.89
N SER A 65 7.25 -10.28 -22.44
CA SER A 65 5.85 -10.71 -22.60
C SER A 65 5.23 -11.07 -21.27
N ILE A 66 5.95 -11.74 -20.37
CA ILE A 66 5.52 -12.03 -18.99
C ILE A 66 5.34 -10.74 -18.21
N GLY A 67 6.32 -9.85 -18.28
CA GLY A 67 6.29 -8.56 -17.59
C GLY A 67 5.09 -7.70 -18.01
N LYS A 68 4.78 -7.61 -19.30
CA LYS A 68 3.60 -6.90 -19.81
C LYS A 68 2.30 -7.52 -19.32
N ALA A 69 2.20 -8.84 -19.24
CA ALA A 69 1.03 -9.52 -18.70
C ALA A 69 0.84 -9.24 -17.21
N ILE A 70 1.94 -9.22 -16.43
CA ILE A 70 1.90 -8.83 -14.99
C ILE A 70 1.50 -7.35 -14.84
N VAL A 71 2.04 -6.45 -15.66
CA VAL A 71 1.66 -5.03 -15.65
C VAL A 71 0.18 -4.85 -15.94
N GLN A 72 -0.35 -5.52 -16.96
CA GLN A 72 -1.77 -5.48 -17.28
C GLN A 72 -2.63 -6.04 -16.12
N ALA A 73 -2.25 -7.17 -15.55
CA ALA A 73 -2.96 -7.73 -14.38
C ALA A 73 -2.95 -6.77 -13.19
N ALA A 74 -1.83 -6.06 -12.95
CA ALA A 74 -1.74 -5.05 -11.90
C ALA A 74 -2.63 -3.84 -12.19
N ASP A 75 -2.73 -3.39 -13.44
CA ASP A 75 -3.65 -2.31 -13.85
C ASP A 75 -5.11 -2.67 -13.57
N GLU A 76 -5.52 -3.89 -13.89
CA GLU A 76 -6.87 -4.38 -13.62
C GLU A 76 -7.18 -4.37 -12.10
N VAL A 77 -6.21 -4.73 -11.24
CA VAL A 77 -6.36 -4.61 -9.76
C VAL A 77 -6.43 -3.15 -9.31
N ILE A 78 -5.60 -2.27 -9.86
CA ILE A 78 -5.60 -0.83 -9.56
C ILE A 78 -6.95 -0.20 -9.93
N GLU A 79 -7.56 -0.62 -11.02
CA GLU A 79 -8.90 -0.20 -11.45
C GLU A 79 -10.02 -0.75 -10.57
N GLY A 80 -9.72 -1.66 -9.65
CA GLY A 80 -10.66 -2.21 -8.67
C GLY A 80 -11.30 -3.54 -9.11
N GLN A 81 -10.79 -4.16 -10.16
CA GLN A 81 -11.15 -5.54 -10.48
C GLN A 81 -10.55 -6.51 -9.44
N PHE A 82 -11.13 -7.69 -9.33
CA PHE A 82 -10.67 -8.73 -8.39
C PHE A 82 -10.70 -8.32 -6.90
N ALA A 83 -11.54 -7.36 -6.50
CA ALA A 83 -11.60 -6.87 -5.12
C ALA A 83 -11.91 -7.98 -4.09
N ASP A 84 -12.66 -9.02 -4.48
CA ASP A 84 -13.00 -10.20 -3.71
C ASP A 84 -11.88 -11.26 -3.63
N GLN A 85 -10.79 -11.07 -4.38
CA GLN A 85 -9.67 -12.02 -4.46
C GLN A 85 -8.58 -11.75 -3.39
N PHE A 86 -8.83 -10.82 -2.45
CA PHE A 86 -7.91 -10.46 -1.36
C PHE A 86 -8.55 -10.72 0.01
N PRO A 87 -8.83 -12.00 0.33
CA PRO A 87 -9.58 -12.37 1.53
C PRO A 87 -8.72 -12.47 2.81
N VAL A 88 -7.42 -12.29 2.73
CA VAL A 88 -6.49 -12.46 3.86
C VAL A 88 -6.77 -11.46 4.97
N ASP A 89 -6.76 -11.94 6.23
CA ASP A 89 -6.94 -11.10 7.41
C ASP A 89 -5.81 -10.04 7.50
N PRO A 90 -6.12 -8.79 7.91
CA PRO A 90 -5.11 -7.76 8.13
C PRO A 90 -4.06 -8.13 9.17
N ILE A 91 -4.43 -8.97 10.15
CA ILE A 91 -3.50 -9.51 11.15
C ILE A 91 -3.10 -10.93 10.72
N GLN A 92 -1.83 -11.08 10.36
CA GLN A 92 -1.27 -12.28 9.75
C GLN A 92 0.17 -12.52 10.20
N GLY A 93 0.77 -13.64 9.80
CA GLY A 93 2.16 -13.96 10.13
C GLY A 93 3.15 -13.06 9.39
N GLY A 94 4.27 -12.74 10.08
CA GLY A 94 5.33 -11.90 9.54
C GLY A 94 4.91 -10.46 9.32
N ALA A 95 5.62 -9.78 8.43
CA ALA A 95 5.40 -8.37 8.10
C ALA A 95 4.50 -8.19 6.85
N GLY A 96 3.41 -8.93 6.74
CA GLY A 96 2.49 -8.87 5.59
C GLY A 96 2.76 -9.93 4.51
N THR A 97 3.42 -11.02 4.85
CA THR A 97 3.81 -12.08 3.90
C THR A 97 2.61 -12.70 3.20
N SER A 98 1.52 -13.00 3.94
CA SER A 98 0.33 -13.62 3.36
C SER A 98 -0.32 -12.71 2.30
N VAL A 99 -0.43 -11.42 2.56
CA VAL A 99 -0.98 -10.45 1.61
C VAL A 99 -0.06 -10.24 0.41
N ASN A 100 1.26 -10.18 0.63
CA ASN A 100 2.22 -10.09 -0.48
C ASN A 100 2.10 -11.30 -1.42
N MET A 101 1.98 -12.51 -0.85
CA MET A 101 1.80 -13.72 -1.66
C MET A 101 0.42 -13.79 -2.30
N ASN A 102 -0.63 -13.36 -1.62
CA ASN A 102 -1.97 -13.25 -2.21
C ASN A 102 -1.94 -12.36 -3.48
N MET A 103 -1.33 -11.18 -3.41
CA MET A 103 -1.15 -10.32 -4.57
C MET A 103 -0.34 -11.02 -5.67
N ASN A 104 0.76 -11.67 -5.33
CA ASN A 104 1.59 -12.38 -6.31
C ASN A 104 0.82 -13.51 -7.02
N GLU A 105 0.00 -14.27 -6.30
CA GLU A 105 -0.82 -15.34 -6.87
C GLU A 105 -1.93 -14.80 -7.79
N VAL A 106 -2.64 -13.74 -7.38
CA VAL A 106 -3.66 -13.09 -8.20
C VAL A 106 -3.05 -12.58 -9.50
N LEU A 107 -1.92 -11.86 -9.43
CA LEU A 107 -1.23 -11.34 -10.61
C LEU A 107 -0.69 -12.45 -11.51
N ALA A 108 -0.13 -13.51 -10.94
CA ALA A 108 0.40 -14.64 -11.72
C ALA A 108 -0.72 -15.38 -12.47
N ASN A 109 -1.82 -15.69 -11.79
CA ASN A 109 -2.95 -16.37 -12.40
C ASN A 109 -3.62 -15.53 -13.49
N ARG A 110 -3.79 -14.22 -13.26
CA ARG A 110 -4.31 -13.32 -14.29
C ARG A 110 -3.35 -13.17 -15.46
N ALA A 111 -2.05 -13.07 -15.22
CA ALA A 111 -1.05 -13.01 -16.28
C ALA A 111 -0.99 -14.31 -17.10
N CYS A 112 -1.17 -15.49 -16.49
CA CYS A 112 -1.33 -16.73 -17.22
C CYS A 112 -2.49 -16.66 -18.21
N GLU A 113 -3.67 -16.20 -17.78
CA GLU A 113 -4.83 -16.05 -18.68
C GLU A 113 -4.59 -15.07 -19.82
N ILE A 114 -3.97 -13.91 -19.53
CA ILE A 114 -3.59 -12.90 -20.54
C ILE A 114 -2.67 -13.52 -21.62
N LEU A 115 -1.81 -14.45 -21.20
CA LEU A 115 -0.92 -15.18 -22.11
C LEU A 115 -1.56 -16.40 -22.77
N GLY A 116 -2.85 -16.68 -22.54
CA GLY A 116 -3.58 -17.80 -23.12
C GLY A 116 -3.36 -19.15 -22.42
N HIS A 117 -2.90 -19.13 -21.18
CA HIS A 117 -2.69 -20.33 -20.36
C HIS A 117 -3.71 -20.41 -19.22
N PRO A 118 -4.04 -21.60 -18.72
CA PRO A 118 -4.94 -21.74 -17.56
C PRO A 118 -4.31 -21.19 -16.29
N LYS A 119 -5.14 -20.80 -15.34
CA LYS A 119 -4.71 -20.44 -13.97
C LYS A 119 -3.96 -21.63 -13.34
N GLY A 120 -2.95 -21.36 -12.50
CA GLY A 120 -2.08 -22.38 -11.91
C GLY A 120 -0.89 -22.81 -12.78
N SER A 121 -0.73 -22.26 -14.01
CA SER A 121 0.42 -22.52 -14.89
C SER A 121 1.66 -21.76 -14.41
N TYR A 122 2.16 -22.10 -13.21
CA TYR A 122 3.26 -21.41 -12.57
C TYR A 122 4.64 -21.66 -13.19
N ASP A 123 4.74 -22.60 -14.11
CA ASP A 123 5.84 -22.78 -15.05
C ASP A 123 5.90 -21.67 -16.11
N ILE A 124 4.78 -21.03 -16.44
CA ILE A 124 4.69 -19.87 -17.34
C ILE A 124 4.84 -18.56 -16.57
N VAL A 125 3.97 -18.31 -15.56
CA VAL A 125 4.07 -17.12 -14.70
C VAL A 125 4.05 -17.54 -13.24
N SER A 126 5.22 -17.56 -12.61
CA SER A 126 5.37 -17.93 -11.20
C SER A 126 5.11 -16.73 -10.28
N PRO A 127 4.27 -16.89 -9.22
CA PRO A 127 4.10 -15.88 -8.19
C PRO A 127 5.42 -15.44 -7.55
N ASN A 128 6.31 -16.40 -7.26
CA ASN A 128 7.60 -16.13 -6.61
C ASN A 128 8.66 -15.62 -7.59
N ASN A 129 8.86 -16.31 -8.72
CA ASN A 129 9.99 -16.05 -9.61
C ASN A 129 9.76 -14.88 -10.55
N HIS A 130 8.50 -14.53 -10.86
CA HIS A 130 8.15 -13.45 -11.76
C HIS A 130 7.47 -12.27 -11.06
N CYS A 131 6.33 -12.49 -10.38
CA CYS A 131 5.60 -11.40 -9.71
C CYS A 131 6.36 -10.82 -8.49
N ASN A 132 7.16 -11.65 -7.80
CA ASN A 132 7.98 -11.23 -6.67
C ASN A 132 9.48 -11.09 -6.99
N MET A 133 9.85 -11.06 -8.28
CA MET A 133 11.24 -10.95 -8.72
C MET A 133 11.94 -9.74 -8.12
N ALA A 134 13.14 -9.93 -7.57
CA ALA A 134 13.96 -8.91 -6.90
C ALA A 134 13.28 -8.23 -5.69
N GLN A 135 12.30 -8.87 -5.07
CA GLN A 135 11.54 -8.35 -3.94
C GLN A 135 11.57 -9.30 -2.75
N SER A 136 11.32 -8.75 -1.59
CA SER A 136 10.86 -9.42 -0.38
C SER A 136 9.54 -8.81 0.08
N THR A 137 8.81 -9.47 0.95
CA THR A 137 7.73 -8.81 1.70
C THR A 137 8.26 -7.60 2.47
N ASN A 138 9.51 -7.68 2.96
CA ASN A 138 10.13 -6.68 3.82
C ASN A 138 10.43 -5.35 3.11
N ASP A 139 10.45 -5.30 1.81
CA ASP A 139 10.56 -4.05 1.04
C ASP A 139 9.24 -3.68 0.32
N ALA A 140 8.55 -4.63 -0.30
CA ALA A 140 7.33 -4.37 -1.06
C ALA A 140 6.14 -3.96 -0.17
N PHE A 141 5.93 -4.63 0.97
CA PHE A 141 4.79 -4.36 1.84
C PHE A 141 4.89 -3.00 2.54
N PRO A 142 6.01 -2.61 3.21
CA PRO A 142 6.12 -1.28 3.80
C PRO A 142 6.09 -0.17 2.75
N THR A 143 6.61 -0.40 1.55
CA THR A 143 6.47 0.56 0.45
C THR A 143 5.00 0.74 0.05
N ALA A 144 4.22 -0.32 -0.03
CA ALA A 144 2.78 -0.23 -0.29
C ALA A 144 2.03 0.53 0.81
N ILE A 145 2.41 0.39 2.09
CA ILE A 145 1.88 1.20 3.21
C ILE A 145 2.15 2.68 2.96
N LYS A 146 3.38 3.04 2.58
CA LYS A 146 3.77 4.43 2.30
C LYS A 146 3.00 5.01 1.12
N VAL A 147 2.87 4.27 0.02
CA VAL A 147 2.06 4.66 -1.16
C VAL A 147 0.61 4.90 -0.75
N CYS A 148 0.00 3.96 -0.04
CA CYS A 148 -1.38 4.08 0.45
C CYS A 148 -1.54 5.31 1.37
N ALA A 149 -0.63 5.53 2.30
CA ALA A 149 -0.66 6.68 3.21
C ALA A 149 -0.59 8.03 2.45
N ILE A 150 0.27 8.14 1.44
CA ILE A 150 0.37 9.32 0.58
C ILE A 150 -0.95 9.56 -0.16
N ILE A 151 -1.51 8.54 -0.80
CA ILE A 151 -2.78 8.65 -1.54
C ILE A 151 -3.92 9.08 -0.60
N LYS A 152 -4.07 8.43 0.56
CA LYS A 152 -5.14 8.71 1.52
C LYS A 152 -4.95 10.03 2.27
N SER A 153 -3.74 10.55 2.36
CA SER A 153 -3.48 11.84 3.01
C SER A 153 -4.07 13.02 2.24
N LYS A 154 -4.17 12.95 0.92
CA LYS A 154 -4.69 14.05 0.07
C LYS A 154 -6.13 14.42 0.43
N PRO A 155 -7.12 13.52 0.33
CA PRO A 155 -8.50 13.85 0.68
C PRO A 155 -8.66 14.21 2.17
N LEU A 156 -7.83 13.64 3.06
CA LEU A 156 -7.82 14.00 4.47
C LEU A 156 -7.37 15.45 4.67
N LEU A 157 -6.27 15.87 4.04
CA LEU A 157 -5.76 17.24 4.15
C LEU A 157 -6.76 18.25 3.58
N ASP A 158 -7.43 17.95 2.48
CA ASP A 158 -8.48 18.79 1.91
C ASP A 158 -9.69 18.91 2.85
N ALA A 159 -10.10 17.82 3.48
CA ALA A 159 -11.19 17.84 4.44
C ALA A 159 -10.83 18.65 5.72
N LEU A 160 -9.61 18.50 6.22
CA LEU A 160 -9.10 19.26 7.35
C LEU A 160 -8.99 20.75 7.04
N GLN A 161 -8.59 21.11 5.82
CA GLN A 161 -8.53 22.51 5.41
C GLN A 161 -9.94 23.13 5.38
N ARG A 162 -10.92 22.45 4.77
CA ARG A 162 -12.33 22.93 4.79
C ARG A 162 -12.85 23.10 6.21
N LEU A 163 -12.48 22.19 7.15
CA LEU A 163 -12.87 22.32 8.54
C LEU A 163 -12.25 23.55 9.21
N VAL A 164 -10.96 23.85 8.92
CA VAL A 164 -10.28 25.07 9.40
C VAL A 164 -11.03 26.30 8.91
N ASP A 165 -11.33 26.36 7.60
CA ASP A 165 -11.97 27.52 6.98
C ASP A 165 -13.36 27.80 7.57
N GLU A 166 -14.16 26.76 7.82
CA GLU A 166 -15.47 26.90 8.48
C GLU A 166 -15.37 27.31 9.95
N LEU A 167 -14.37 26.79 10.68
CA LEU A 167 -14.15 27.19 12.08
C LEU A 167 -13.69 28.66 12.18
N GLU A 168 -12.86 29.13 11.25
CA GLU A 168 -12.43 30.54 11.20
C GLU A 168 -13.60 31.45 10.87
N LYS A 169 -14.45 31.09 9.93
CA LYS A 169 -15.67 31.80 9.61
C LYS A 169 -16.61 31.89 10.83
N LYS A 170 -16.74 30.80 11.58
CA LYS A 170 -17.53 30.79 12.84
C LYS A 170 -16.83 31.58 13.94
N ALA A 171 -15.51 31.63 13.98
CA ALA A 171 -14.78 32.46 14.91
C ALA A 171 -15.07 33.96 14.71
N GLU A 172 -15.16 34.41 13.48
CA GLU A 172 -15.54 35.79 13.13
C GLU A 172 -17.02 36.06 13.46
N GLU A 173 -17.95 35.18 13.01
CA GLU A 173 -19.39 35.28 13.24
C GLU A 173 -19.73 35.39 14.73
N TYR A 174 -19.00 34.68 15.61
CA TYR A 174 -19.25 34.61 17.05
C TYR A 174 -18.27 35.46 17.87
N SER A 175 -17.56 36.40 17.26
CA SER A 175 -16.53 37.22 17.90
C SER A 175 -17.06 38.03 19.09
N GLU A 176 -18.33 38.47 19.04
CA GLU A 176 -18.98 39.28 20.06
C GLU A 176 -19.83 38.44 21.05
N ILE A 177 -19.94 37.13 20.88
CA ILE A 177 -20.77 36.29 21.76
C ILE A 177 -19.97 35.94 23.01
N LEU A 178 -20.29 36.60 24.13
CA LEU A 178 -19.63 36.35 25.40
C LEU A 178 -20.13 35.04 26.04
N LYS A 179 -19.18 34.25 26.54
CA LYS A 179 -19.44 33.03 27.30
C LYS A 179 -18.47 32.87 28.45
N MET A 180 -18.77 31.94 29.35
CA MET A 180 -17.86 31.58 30.42
C MET A 180 -16.80 30.55 29.88
N GLY A 181 -15.54 30.91 30.00
CA GLY A 181 -14.41 29.97 29.85
C GLY A 181 -14.33 29.06 31.09
N ARG A 182 -13.87 27.82 30.91
CA ARG A 182 -13.79 26.81 31.95
C ARG A 182 -12.38 26.23 32.12
N THR A 183 -12.04 25.96 33.38
CA THR A 183 -10.85 25.18 33.75
C THR A 183 -11.31 24.09 34.71
N HIS A 184 -10.80 22.85 34.55
CA HIS A 184 -11.23 21.69 35.33
C HIS A 184 -12.77 21.53 35.39
N LEU A 185 -13.46 21.79 34.28
CA LEU A 185 -14.92 21.75 34.14
C LEU A 185 -15.68 22.79 35.02
N GLN A 186 -14.99 23.73 35.66
CA GLN A 186 -15.53 24.80 36.48
C GLN A 186 -15.49 26.13 35.73
N ASP A 187 -16.46 26.99 36.00
CA ASP A 187 -16.48 28.35 35.47
C ASP A 187 -15.26 29.13 35.99
N ALA A 188 -14.57 29.78 35.07
CA ALA A 188 -13.34 30.54 35.38
C ALA A 188 -13.49 32.02 34.97
N VAL A 189 -13.16 32.37 33.75
CA VAL A 189 -13.15 33.76 33.25
C VAL A 189 -13.90 33.88 31.92
N PRO A 190 -14.45 35.07 31.60
CA PRO A 190 -15.12 35.27 30.31
C PRO A 190 -14.17 35.12 29.12
N ILE A 191 -14.70 34.49 28.06
CA ILE A 191 -14.12 34.47 26.71
C ILE A 191 -15.24 34.69 25.70
N THR A 192 -14.91 34.88 24.42
CA THR A 192 -15.94 34.84 23.38
C THR A 192 -16.04 33.45 22.78
N LEU A 193 -17.20 33.09 22.24
CA LEU A 193 -17.40 31.85 21.50
C LEU A 193 -16.51 31.83 20.25
N GLY A 194 -16.31 33.00 19.61
CA GLY A 194 -15.38 33.14 18.50
C GLY A 194 -13.93 32.78 18.85
N GLN A 195 -13.46 33.18 20.04
CA GLN A 195 -12.13 32.78 20.52
C GLN A 195 -11.99 31.25 20.66
N GLU A 196 -13.04 30.56 21.14
CA GLU A 196 -13.06 29.13 21.27
C GLU A 196 -13.01 28.44 19.88
N MET A 197 -13.81 28.89 18.91
CA MET A 197 -13.78 28.37 17.53
C MET A 197 -12.41 28.60 16.87
N GLY A 198 -11.82 29.77 17.04
CA GLY A 198 -10.47 30.09 16.56
C GLY A 198 -9.37 29.21 17.17
N ALA A 199 -9.54 28.82 18.45
CA ALA A 199 -8.61 27.89 19.10
C ALA A 199 -8.70 26.48 18.48
N TYR A 200 -9.90 25.99 18.14
CA TYR A 200 -10.08 24.73 17.43
C TYR A 200 -9.45 24.77 16.03
N ALA A 201 -9.69 25.82 15.25
CA ALA A 201 -9.08 26.03 13.94
C ALA A 201 -7.54 25.98 14.04
N SER A 202 -6.96 26.65 15.03
CA SER A 202 -5.51 26.68 15.26
C SER A 202 -4.96 25.28 15.60
N GLY A 203 -5.69 24.48 16.36
CA GLY A 203 -5.33 23.11 16.70
C GLY A 203 -5.28 22.22 15.45
N ILE A 204 -6.30 22.28 14.60
CA ILE A 204 -6.38 21.51 13.34
C ILE A 204 -5.30 21.96 12.36
N ARG A 205 -5.05 23.26 12.21
CA ARG A 205 -3.98 23.79 11.36
C ARG A 205 -2.59 23.25 11.74
N ARG A 206 -2.31 23.13 13.05
CA ARG A 206 -1.09 22.45 13.52
C ARG A 206 -1.07 20.97 13.18
N GLY A 207 -2.24 20.30 13.21
CA GLY A 207 -2.42 18.92 12.75
C GLY A 207 -2.07 18.75 11.28
N ILE A 208 -2.59 19.62 10.40
CA ILE A 208 -2.28 19.63 8.96
C ILE A 208 -0.76 19.70 8.72
N LYS A 209 -0.06 20.60 9.42
CA LYS A 209 1.41 20.71 9.29
C LYS A 209 2.13 19.42 9.67
N ARG A 210 1.72 18.76 10.76
CA ARG A 210 2.32 17.49 11.19
C ARG A 210 2.08 16.37 10.18
N ILE A 211 0.84 16.27 9.64
CA ILE A 211 0.51 15.26 8.61
C ILE A 211 1.35 15.51 7.36
N LYS A 212 1.44 16.75 6.85
CA LYS A 212 2.28 17.08 5.69
C LYS A 212 3.73 16.66 5.89
N SER A 213 4.32 16.98 7.05
CA SER A 213 5.71 16.58 7.36
C SER A 213 5.89 15.06 7.44
N ALA A 214 4.91 14.34 8.01
CA ALA A 214 4.96 12.87 8.06
C ALA A 214 4.86 12.25 6.66
N VAL A 215 4.02 12.80 5.79
CA VAL A 215 3.86 12.36 4.39
C VAL A 215 5.14 12.57 3.59
N GLU A 216 5.88 13.66 3.81
CA GLU A 216 7.19 13.87 3.18
C GLU A 216 8.16 12.70 3.46
N GLY A 217 8.19 12.21 4.71
CA GLY A 217 9.01 11.05 5.06
C GLY A 217 8.57 9.74 4.38
N ALA A 218 7.29 9.62 3.99
CA ALA A 218 6.79 8.44 3.31
C ALA A 218 7.26 8.32 1.85
N HIS A 219 7.77 9.39 1.25
CA HIS A 219 8.34 9.33 -0.11
C HIS A 219 9.68 8.60 -0.17
N VAL A 220 10.36 8.38 0.95
CA VAL A 220 11.59 7.59 1.03
C VAL A 220 11.23 6.12 1.26
N ILE A 221 11.60 5.24 0.31
CA ILE A 221 11.23 3.84 0.28
C ILE A 221 12.45 2.92 0.34
N ASN A 222 12.22 1.66 0.71
CA ASN A 222 13.26 0.64 0.77
C ASN A 222 13.15 -0.42 -0.34
N MET A 223 12.49 -0.14 -1.47
CA MET A 223 12.45 -1.06 -2.60
C MET A 223 13.84 -1.38 -3.11
N GLY A 224 14.08 -2.68 -3.37
CA GLY A 224 15.39 -3.19 -3.71
C GLY A 224 16.25 -3.61 -2.51
N ALA A 225 15.83 -3.32 -1.28
CA ALA A 225 16.46 -3.79 -0.05
C ALA A 225 16.41 -5.31 0.08
N THR A 226 15.38 -5.92 -0.46
CA THR A 226 15.03 -7.34 -0.27
C THR A 226 14.82 -7.71 1.21
N ALA A 227 15.37 -8.82 1.69
CA ALA A 227 15.01 -9.36 3.01
C ALA A 227 15.50 -8.51 4.19
N VAL A 228 16.73 -7.97 4.12
CA VAL A 228 17.44 -7.34 5.26
C VAL A 228 18.19 -6.05 4.87
N GLY A 229 17.90 -5.50 3.72
CA GLY A 229 18.53 -4.25 3.26
C GLY A 229 19.82 -4.40 2.45
N THR A 230 20.27 -5.63 2.21
CA THR A 230 21.52 -5.89 1.44
C THR A 230 21.33 -5.98 -0.07
N GLY A 231 20.07 -5.99 -0.55
CA GLY A 231 19.76 -6.12 -1.97
C GLY A 231 20.09 -7.50 -2.57
N LEU A 232 20.22 -8.55 -1.72
CA LEU A 232 20.50 -9.89 -2.21
C LEU A 232 19.40 -10.35 -3.18
N ASN A 233 19.77 -10.86 -4.36
CA ASN A 233 18.90 -11.23 -5.48
C ASN A 233 18.24 -10.06 -6.24
N ALA A 234 18.56 -8.80 -5.92
CA ALA A 234 18.19 -7.63 -6.72
C ALA A 234 19.38 -7.16 -7.57
N GLU A 235 19.13 -6.86 -8.83
CA GLU A 235 20.15 -6.26 -9.70
C GLU A 235 20.40 -4.81 -9.29
N PRO A 236 21.66 -4.30 -9.35
CA PRO A 236 21.95 -2.90 -9.02
C PRO A 236 21.09 -1.90 -9.81
N ASN A 237 20.86 -2.16 -11.10
CA ASN A 237 20.00 -1.32 -11.93
C ASN A 237 18.52 -1.36 -11.48
N TYR A 238 18.04 -2.51 -11.02
CA TYR A 238 16.69 -2.59 -10.43
C TYR A 238 16.58 -1.71 -9.18
N ILE A 239 17.56 -1.79 -8.27
CA ILE A 239 17.58 -0.98 -7.03
C ILE A 239 17.56 0.52 -7.36
N HIS A 240 18.31 0.91 -8.41
CA HIS A 240 18.36 2.29 -8.89
C HIS A 240 17.03 2.75 -9.52
N ASP A 241 16.40 1.89 -10.33
CA ASP A 241 15.30 2.32 -11.20
C ASP A 241 13.90 2.14 -10.58
N VAL A 242 13.74 1.22 -9.61
CA VAL A 242 12.42 0.86 -9.08
C VAL A 242 11.68 2.03 -8.42
N ALA A 243 12.38 2.95 -7.75
CA ALA A 243 11.78 4.14 -7.18
C ALA A 243 11.30 5.12 -8.26
N TYR A 244 12.02 5.23 -9.37
CA TYR A 244 11.61 6.01 -10.53
C TYR A 244 10.34 5.42 -11.16
N GLU A 245 10.33 4.09 -11.42
CA GLU A 245 9.14 3.42 -11.97
C GLU A 245 7.92 3.59 -11.06
N LEU A 246 8.12 3.50 -9.74
CA LEU A 246 7.02 3.72 -8.78
C LEU A 246 6.51 5.16 -8.85
N SER A 247 7.40 6.13 -9.01
CA SER A 247 7.02 7.54 -9.17
C SER A 247 6.14 7.76 -10.39
N GLU A 248 6.50 7.16 -11.53
CA GLU A 248 5.68 7.23 -12.76
C GLU A 248 4.31 6.54 -12.59
N VAL A 249 4.28 5.38 -11.93
CA VAL A 249 3.04 4.61 -11.73
C VAL A 249 2.07 5.32 -10.78
N VAL A 250 2.57 5.93 -9.70
CA VAL A 250 1.75 6.57 -8.66
C VAL A 250 1.43 8.03 -8.99
N GLY A 251 2.28 8.70 -9.77
CA GLY A 251 2.20 10.14 -10.03
C GLY A 251 2.65 11.00 -8.86
N GLU A 252 3.53 10.47 -8.00
CA GLU A 252 4.14 11.12 -6.85
C GLU A 252 5.63 10.78 -6.80
N PRO A 253 6.51 11.66 -6.32
CA PRO A 253 7.94 11.37 -6.27
C PRO A 253 8.25 10.34 -5.19
N PHE A 254 9.05 9.32 -5.51
CA PHE A 254 9.62 8.38 -4.56
C PHE A 254 11.14 8.33 -4.69
N TYR A 255 11.81 8.11 -3.57
CA TYR A 255 13.26 8.10 -3.48
C TYR A 255 13.74 6.83 -2.77
N THR A 256 14.80 6.22 -3.30
CA THR A 256 15.47 5.11 -2.61
C THR A 256 16.13 5.63 -1.33
N ALA A 257 15.95 4.94 -0.21
CA ALA A 257 16.57 5.30 1.06
C ALA A 257 18.11 5.32 0.93
N GLU A 258 18.75 6.27 1.59
CA GLU A 258 20.22 6.38 1.63
C GLU A 258 20.88 5.13 2.24
N ASN A 259 20.25 4.54 3.25
CA ASN A 259 20.65 3.30 3.87
C ASN A 259 19.49 2.31 3.87
N LEU A 260 19.56 1.34 2.95
CA LEU A 260 18.51 0.33 2.81
C LEU A 260 18.42 -0.64 4.00
N ILE A 261 19.52 -0.85 4.76
CA ILE A 261 19.50 -1.69 5.96
C ILE A 261 18.72 -0.98 7.06
N ASP A 262 18.98 0.31 7.29
CA ASP A 262 18.23 1.14 8.23
C ASP A 262 16.74 1.22 7.86
N ALA A 263 16.45 1.44 6.58
CA ALA A 263 15.08 1.56 6.09
C ALA A 263 14.28 0.24 6.11
N THR A 264 14.93 -0.89 6.33
CA THR A 264 14.31 -2.23 6.41
C THR A 264 14.21 -2.73 7.86
N ASN A 265 14.84 -2.05 8.80
CA ASN A 265 14.89 -2.43 10.22
C ASN A 265 13.58 -2.15 10.98
#